data_c820e891f4d6c27629a9c65e310d5c07
#
_entry.id   c820e891f4d6c27629a9c65e310d5c07
#
_cell.length_a   1.000
_cell.length_b   1.000
_cell.length_c   1.000
_cell.angle_alpha   90.00
_cell.angle_beta   90.00
_cell.angle_gamma   90.00
#
_symmetry.space_group_name_H-M   'P 1'
#
loop_
_entity.id
_entity.type
_entity.pdbx_description
1 polymer ?
#
loop_
_entity_poly.entity_id
_entity_poly.type
_entity_poly.pdbx_seq_one_letter_code
_entity_poly.pdbx_strand_id
1 'polypeptide(L)'
;HEVWDTPPAMPPELTADDVLAALAVSSPFSLYLRSAATLLVRPDEVEADDYVLDMRLFDGYPAKPGFLAPGGIGVLAAVDGELRTRGVWREGVFHEPGSPTFESARRLLLCALNTHLTTLLHNAVMHLGYVTPFSVATTNVLPPDHPLRRLLHPALQTTLVGNYQVAHLQILGSRAFASTVFSHDHATVMAMIDEALASFRVAHFDPDHRTAADGLVDAPVDLPLLRD
;
A
#
# COMPACT_ATOMS: atom_id res chain seq x y z
N HIS A 1 11.46 -3.54 -30.15
CA HIS A 1 11.61 -2.96 -28.81
C HIS A 1 11.78 -1.47 -29.03
N GLU A 2 10.68 -0.74 -29.05
CA GLU A 2 10.74 0.71 -28.88
C GLU A 2 11.14 0.94 -27.43
N VAL A 3 12.39 1.17 -27.18
CA VAL A 3 12.89 1.78 -25.94
C VAL A 3 12.28 3.18 -25.98
N TRP A 4 11.64 3.59 -24.92
CA TRP A 4 11.05 4.91 -24.79
C TRP A 4 12.13 5.97 -25.03
N ASP A 5 12.07 6.64 -26.17
CA ASP A 5 13.02 7.69 -26.55
C ASP A 5 12.97 8.90 -25.61
N THR A 6 11.87 9.01 -24.85
CA THR A 6 11.69 10.04 -23.83
C THR A 6 11.11 9.40 -22.58
N PRO A 7 11.71 9.59 -21.39
CA PRO A 7 11.12 9.14 -20.15
C PRO A 7 9.70 9.72 -20.03
N PRO A 8 8.73 8.96 -19.54
CA PRO A 8 7.41 9.51 -19.24
C PRO A 8 7.56 10.69 -18.28
N ALA A 9 6.71 11.70 -18.46
CA ALA A 9 6.66 12.81 -17.53
C ALA A 9 6.43 12.27 -16.09
N MET A 10 7.13 12.86 -15.12
CA MET A 10 6.88 12.52 -13.72
C MET A 10 5.42 12.80 -13.37
N PRO A 11 4.74 11.88 -12.66
CA PRO A 11 3.41 12.16 -12.14
C PRO A 11 3.41 13.46 -11.34
N PRO A 12 2.34 14.29 -11.44
CA PRO A 12 2.27 15.57 -10.74
C PRO A 12 2.49 15.44 -9.22
N GLU A 13 2.04 14.35 -8.63
CA GLU A 13 2.19 14.06 -7.19
C GLU A 13 3.65 13.95 -6.76
N LEU A 14 4.53 13.47 -7.64
CA LEU A 14 5.98 13.35 -7.37
C LEU A 14 6.74 14.66 -7.58
N THR A 15 6.11 15.66 -8.21
CA THR A 15 6.67 17.01 -8.41
C THR A 15 6.00 18.05 -7.52
N ALA A 16 5.03 17.65 -6.69
CA ALA A 16 4.38 18.54 -5.74
C ALA A 16 5.36 19.02 -4.65
N ASP A 17 5.17 20.23 -4.14
CA ASP A 17 5.96 20.78 -3.03
C ASP A 17 5.82 19.90 -1.78
N ASP A 18 4.61 19.35 -1.53
CA ASP A 18 4.33 18.39 -0.47
C ASP A 18 4.00 17.02 -1.06
N VAL A 19 5.03 16.27 -1.42
CA VAL A 19 4.90 14.95 -2.06
C VAL A 19 4.13 13.96 -1.20
N LEU A 20 4.33 13.94 0.12
CA LEU A 20 3.69 12.96 0.99
C LEU A 20 2.18 13.21 1.07
N ALA A 21 1.76 14.46 1.27
CA ALA A 21 0.35 14.83 1.28
C ALA A 21 -0.31 14.58 -0.08
N ALA A 22 0.34 14.93 -1.19
CA ALA A 22 -0.17 14.68 -2.52
C ALA A 22 -0.38 13.18 -2.79
N LEU A 23 0.59 12.34 -2.44
CA LEU A 23 0.48 10.88 -2.59
C LEU A 23 -0.58 10.26 -1.67
N ALA A 24 -0.78 10.81 -0.47
CA ALA A 24 -1.81 10.34 0.46
C ALA A 24 -3.23 10.56 -0.07
N VAL A 25 -3.44 11.54 -0.95
CA VAL A 25 -4.77 11.89 -1.49
C VAL A 25 -5.00 11.31 -2.88
N SER A 26 -4.01 11.41 -3.78
CA SER A 26 -4.19 11.19 -5.22
C SER A 26 -3.52 9.93 -5.77
N SER A 27 -2.97 9.07 -4.90
CA SER A 27 -2.32 7.82 -5.31
C SER A 27 -2.91 6.61 -4.59
N PRO A 28 -2.54 5.37 -4.98
CA PRO A 28 -2.91 4.17 -4.23
C PRO A 28 -2.51 4.20 -2.74
N PHE A 29 -1.66 5.12 -2.30
CA PHE A 29 -1.32 5.28 -0.89
C PHE A 29 -2.46 5.90 -0.06
N SER A 30 -3.47 6.49 -0.69
CA SER A 30 -4.73 6.87 -0.02
C SER A 30 -5.40 5.69 0.69
N LEU A 31 -5.12 4.47 0.23
CA LEU A 31 -5.54 3.24 0.89
C LEU A 31 -4.99 3.06 2.32
N TYR A 32 -3.98 3.78 2.71
CA TYR A 32 -3.35 3.71 4.05
C TYR A 32 -3.69 4.91 4.92
N LEU A 33 -4.37 5.91 4.35
CA LEU A 33 -4.76 7.11 5.09
C LEU A 33 -5.82 6.75 6.13
N ARG A 34 -5.61 7.21 7.36
CA ARG A 34 -6.59 7.07 8.44
C ARG A 34 -6.47 8.21 9.44
N SER A 35 -7.50 8.42 10.25
CA SER A 35 -7.44 9.34 11.39
C SER A 35 -6.47 8.81 12.45
N ALA A 36 -5.64 9.68 13.00
CA ALA A 36 -4.73 9.33 14.10
C ALA A 36 -5.49 8.90 15.37
N ALA A 37 -6.75 9.29 15.54
CA ALA A 37 -7.60 8.83 16.63
C ALA A 37 -7.85 7.32 16.61
N THR A 38 -7.70 6.66 15.46
CA THR A 38 -7.87 5.20 15.32
C THR A 38 -6.63 4.39 15.70
N LEU A 39 -5.49 5.05 15.98
CA LEU A 39 -4.27 4.37 16.38
C LEU A 39 -4.41 3.74 17.78
N LEU A 40 -4.13 2.46 17.89
CA LEU A 40 -4.09 1.75 19.20
C LEU A 40 -3.00 2.31 20.11
N VAL A 41 -1.85 2.64 19.54
CA VAL A 41 -0.73 3.28 20.22
C VAL A 41 -0.32 4.48 19.40
N ARG A 42 -0.57 5.66 19.93
CA ARG A 42 -0.27 6.93 19.29
C ARG A 42 0.96 7.56 19.94
N PRO A 43 2.00 7.95 19.18
CA PRO A 43 3.10 8.74 19.71
C PRO A 43 2.63 10.10 20.25
N ASP A 44 3.33 10.66 21.21
CA ASP A 44 2.96 11.94 21.85
C ASP A 44 2.96 13.12 20.86
N GLU A 45 3.81 13.08 19.84
CA GLU A 45 3.92 14.12 18.79
C GLU A 45 2.83 14.05 17.72
N VAL A 46 2.02 12.98 17.72
CA VAL A 46 0.90 12.78 16.79
C VAL A 46 -0.40 13.19 17.48
N GLU A 47 -1.06 14.20 16.98
CA GLU A 47 -2.32 14.71 17.54
C GLU A 47 -3.50 13.81 17.15
N ALA A 48 -4.60 13.87 17.92
CA ALA A 48 -5.76 13.03 17.64
C ALA A 48 -6.51 13.44 16.35
N ASP A 49 -6.41 14.69 15.97
CA ASP A 49 -7.02 15.29 14.77
C ASP A 49 -6.10 15.23 13.54
N ASP A 50 -4.90 14.67 13.68
CA ASP A 50 -4.04 14.37 12.54
C ASP A 50 -4.59 13.21 11.70
N TYR A 51 -4.12 13.15 10.46
CA TYR A 51 -4.23 12.01 9.57
C TYR A 51 -2.89 11.31 9.46
N VAL A 52 -2.90 9.99 9.31
CA VAL A 52 -1.66 9.22 9.34
C VAL A 52 -1.60 8.16 8.23
N LEU A 53 -0.37 7.89 7.80
CA LEU A 53 0.03 6.74 7.01
C LEU A 53 0.92 5.85 7.92
N ASP A 54 0.32 4.88 8.62
CA ASP A 54 1.03 4.07 9.61
C ASP A 54 1.62 2.80 9.00
N MET A 55 2.94 2.78 8.88
CA MET A 55 3.74 1.66 8.38
C MET A 55 4.62 1.02 9.45
N ARG A 56 4.29 1.16 10.73
CA ARG A 56 4.99 0.49 11.84
C ARG A 56 4.84 -1.03 11.80
N LEU A 57 3.93 -1.56 10.99
CA LEU A 57 3.89 -3.02 10.77
C LEU A 57 5.25 -3.58 10.33
N PHE A 58 6.09 -2.75 9.67
CA PHE A 58 7.44 -3.15 9.26
C PHE A 58 8.46 -3.17 10.41
N ASP A 59 8.17 -2.57 11.56
CA ASP A 59 9.09 -2.56 12.71
C ASP A 59 9.37 -3.98 13.24
N GLY A 60 8.45 -4.94 12.98
CA GLY A 60 8.63 -6.35 13.31
C GLY A 60 9.50 -7.15 12.32
N TYR A 61 9.89 -6.57 11.19
CA TYR A 61 10.58 -7.30 10.12
C TYR A 61 11.98 -6.73 9.86
N PRO A 62 13.04 -7.54 10.02
CA PRO A 62 14.41 -7.08 9.82
C PRO A 62 14.69 -6.77 8.36
N ALA A 63 15.45 -5.71 8.11
CA ALA A 63 16.00 -5.43 6.80
C ALA A 63 17.21 -6.36 6.50
N LYS A 64 17.48 -6.59 5.21
CA LYS A 64 18.69 -7.27 4.75
C LYS A 64 19.95 -6.54 5.23
N PRO A 65 21.08 -7.25 5.41
CA PRO A 65 22.36 -6.60 5.67
C PRO A 65 22.68 -5.52 4.63
N GLY A 66 23.04 -4.32 5.09
CA GLY A 66 23.36 -3.17 4.24
C GLY A 66 22.16 -2.35 3.77
N PHE A 67 20.94 -2.72 4.17
CA PHE A 67 19.73 -1.95 3.90
C PHE A 67 19.18 -1.31 5.18
N LEU A 68 18.52 -0.17 5.04
CA LEU A 68 17.77 0.44 6.12
C LEU A 68 16.38 -0.20 6.21
N ALA A 69 15.89 -0.40 7.42
CA ALA A 69 14.53 -0.88 7.65
C ALA A 69 13.53 0.22 7.19
N PRO A 70 12.56 -0.10 6.31
CA PRO A 70 11.48 0.81 5.99
C PRO A 70 10.48 0.86 7.15
N GLY A 71 9.67 1.91 7.24
CA GLY A 71 8.63 2.02 8.27
C GLY A 71 8.43 3.43 8.76
N GLY A 72 7.65 3.55 9.84
CA GLY A 72 7.31 4.81 10.49
C GLY A 72 5.86 5.23 10.28
N ILE A 73 5.52 6.43 10.74
CA ILE A 73 4.20 7.06 10.59
C ILE A 73 4.38 8.37 9.84
N GLY A 74 3.77 8.51 8.67
CA GLY A 74 3.59 9.82 8.04
C GLY A 74 2.44 10.55 8.73
N VAL A 75 2.69 11.77 9.16
CA VAL A 75 1.73 12.60 9.91
C VAL A 75 1.34 13.81 9.06
N LEU A 76 0.03 13.95 8.86
CA LEU A 76 -0.56 15.01 8.04
C LEU A 76 -1.64 15.74 8.84
N ALA A 77 -1.70 17.06 8.70
CA ALA A 77 -2.78 17.88 9.26
C ALA A 77 -3.70 18.39 8.15
N ALA A 78 -4.98 18.56 8.47
CA ALA A 78 -5.91 19.28 7.61
C ALA A 78 -5.75 20.79 7.83
N VAL A 79 -5.36 21.52 6.80
CA VAL A 79 -5.19 22.97 6.82
C VAL A 79 -5.95 23.56 5.63
N ASP A 80 -6.94 24.39 5.88
CA ASP A 80 -7.77 25.04 4.85
C ASP A 80 -8.40 24.03 3.83
N GLY A 81 -8.77 22.83 4.30
CA GLY A 81 -9.37 21.78 3.47
C GLY A 81 -8.38 20.92 2.69
N GLU A 82 -7.09 21.14 2.85
CA GLU A 82 -6.04 20.34 2.23
C GLU A 82 -5.21 19.60 3.29
N LEU A 83 -4.64 18.45 2.92
CA LEU A 83 -3.65 17.78 3.76
C LEU A 83 -2.28 18.44 3.59
N ARG A 84 -1.59 18.63 4.71
CA ARG A 84 -0.22 19.12 4.78
C ARG A 84 0.63 18.22 5.65
N THR A 85 1.83 17.87 5.20
CA THR A 85 2.75 17.05 5.97
C THR A 85 3.26 17.80 7.20
N ARG A 86 2.96 17.27 8.39
CA ARG A 86 3.56 17.74 9.65
C ARG A 86 4.93 17.13 9.89
N GLY A 87 5.11 15.86 9.51
CA GLY A 87 6.36 15.17 9.70
C GLY A 87 6.26 13.66 9.48
N VAL A 88 7.35 12.99 9.85
CA VAL A 88 7.42 11.53 9.91
C VAL A 88 7.92 11.12 11.29
N TRP A 89 7.13 10.34 12.00
CA TRP A 89 7.57 9.72 13.25
C TRP A 89 8.22 8.36 12.96
N ARG A 90 9.43 8.14 13.47
CA ARG A 90 10.16 6.91 13.26
C ARG A 90 11.16 6.65 14.40
N GLU A 91 11.17 5.43 14.93
CA GLU A 91 12.15 4.99 15.95
C GLU A 91 12.21 5.92 17.19
N GLY A 92 11.05 6.45 17.61
CA GLY A 92 10.97 7.36 18.77
C GLY A 92 11.35 8.80 18.45
N VAL A 93 11.54 9.17 17.18
CA VAL A 93 11.91 10.53 16.76
C VAL A 93 10.89 11.07 15.77
N PHE A 94 10.45 12.31 16.00
CA PHE A 94 9.62 13.07 15.06
C PHE A 94 10.51 13.92 14.15
N HIS A 95 10.43 13.68 12.85
CA HIS A 95 11.21 14.37 11.81
C HIS A 95 10.32 15.40 11.12
N GLU A 96 10.49 16.67 11.46
CA GLU A 96 9.72 17.77 10.85
C GLU A 96 10.25 18.13 9.45
N PRO A 97 9.40 18.65 8.53
CA PRO A 97 9.83 19.21 7.27
C PRO A 97 10.91 20.27 7.48
N GLY A 98 11.98 20.21 6.68
CA GLY A 98 13.14 21.11 6.80
C GLY A 98 14.20 20.64 7.80
N SER A 99 13.94 19.64 8.66
CA SER A 99 15.01 19.04 9.47
C SER A 99 15.99 18.23 8.60
N PRO A 100 17.27 18.10 9.00
CA PRO A 100 18.27 17.39 8.20
C PRO A 100 17.93 15.90 7.95
N THR A 101 17.10 15.31 8.79
CA THR A 101 16.75 13.88 8.75
C THR A 101 15.37 13.60 8.13
N PHE A 102 14.56 14.63 7.89
CA PHE A 102 13.20 14.49 7.35
C PHE A 102 13.16 13.74 6.02
N GLU A 103 14.03 14.13 5.09
CA GLU A 103 14.03 13.53 3.75
C GLU A 103 14.37 12.03 3.79
N SER A 104 15.28 11.62 4.69
CA SER A 104 15.60 10.22 4.88
C SER A 104 14.42 9.46 5.49
N ALA A 105 13.79 10.01 6.53
CA ALA A 105 12.63 9.40 7.16
C ALA A 105 11.45 9.27 6.18
N ARG A 106 11.17 10.31 5.40
CA ARG A 106 10.15 10.30 4.35
C ARG A 106 10.39 9.21 3.30
N ARG A 107 11.61 9.07 2.82
CA ARG A 107 11.97 8.02 1.84
C ARG A 107 11.76 6.61 2.41
N LEU A 108 12.12 6.38 3.66
CA LEU A 108 11.92 5.08 4.30
C LEU A 108 10.43 4.76 4.50
N LEU A 109 9.61 5.76 4.82
CA LEU A 109 8.16 5.62 4.86
C LEU A 109 7.58 5.29 3.47
N LEU A 110 7.99 6.01 2.42
CA LEU A 110 7.54 5.74 1.05
C LEU A 110 7.99 4.36 0.55
N CYS A 111 9.19 3.91 0.94
CA CYS A 111 9.63 2.53 0.70
C CYS A 111 8.72 1.51 1.38
N ALA A 112 8.31 1.76 2.62
CA ALA A 112 7.38 0.89 3.34
C ALA A 112 6.01 0.83 2.66
N LEU A 113 5.43 1.98 2.32
CA LEU A 113 4.16 2.08 1.60
C LEU A 113 4.21 1.31 0.28
N ASN A 114 5.26 1.51 -0.51
CA ASN A 114 5.43 0.82 -1.79
C ASN A 114 5.67 -0.68 -1.63
N THR A 115 6.44 -1.10 -0.62
CA THR A 115 6.66 -2.51 -0.31
C THR A 115 5.35 -3.19 0.06
N HIS A 116 4.55 -2.57 0.93
CA HIS A 116 3.25 -3.09 1.33
C HIS A 116 2.29 -3.18 0.15
N LEU A 117 2.15 -2.08 -0.61
CA LEU A 117 1.27 -2.03 -1.77
C LEU A 117 1.64 -3.10 -2.80
N THR A 118 2.91 -3.20 -3.16
CA THR A 118 3.36 -4.07 -4.24
C THR A 118 3.43 -5.53 -3.80
N THR A 119 4.03 -5.81 -2.64
CA THR A 119 4.28 -7.19 -2.22
C THR A 119 3.09 -7.81 -1.53
N LEU A 120 2.46 -7.08 -0.60
CA LEU A 120 1.40 -7.67 0.23
C LEU A 120 0.02 -7.47 -0.39
N LEU A 121 -0.39 -6.24 -0.71
CA LEU A 121 -1.71 -6.04 -1.31
C LEU A 121 -1.80 -6.57 -2.73
N HIS A 122 -0.91 -6.13 -3.62
CA HIS A 122 -1.02 -6.47 -5.03
C HIS A 122 -0.64 -7.94 -5.29
N ASN A 123 0.56 -8.36 -4.91
CA ASN A 123 1.01 -9.71 -5.26
C ASN A 123 0.38 -10.78 -4.36
N ALA A 124 0.40 -10.63 -3.04
CA ALA A 124 -0.11 -11.67 -2.15
C ALA A 124 -1.64 -11.66 -2.10
N VAL A 125 -2.25 -10.58 -1.63
CA VAL A 125 -3.71 -10.55 -1.40
C VAL A 125 -4.47 -10.59 -2.72
N MET A 126 -4.16 -9.71 -3.69
CA MET A 126 -4.92 -9.67 -4.95
C MET A 126 -4.66 -10.89 -5.81
N HIS A 127 -3.42 -11.16 -6.18
CA HIS A 127 -3.13 -12.26 -7.11
C HIS A 127 -3.32 -13.65 -6.49
N LEU A 128 -2.80 -13.89 -5.31
CA LEU A 128 -2.85 -15.22 -4.69
C LEU A 128 -4.12 -15.43 -3.85
N GLY A 129 -4.47 -14.46 -3.01
CA GLY A 129 -5.57 -14.58 -2.04
C GLY A 129 -6.96 -14.42 -2.64
N TYR A 130 -7.14 -13.52 -3.62
CA TYR A 130 -8.45 -13.18 -4.15
C TYR A 130 -8.69 -13.63 -5.59
N VAL A 131 -7.90 -13.11 -6.55
CA VAL A 131 -8.20 -13.27 -7.98
C VAL A 131 -8.08 -14.73 -8.43
N THR A 132 -7.14 -15.48 -7.88
CA THR A 132 -6.98 -16.92 -8.20
C THR A 132 -8.21 -17.74 -7.80
N PRO A 133 -8.63 -17.78 -6.53
CA PRO A 133 -9.83 -18.54 -6.15
C PRO A 133 -11.11 -18.00 -6.81
N PHE A 134 -11.22 -16.70 -7.01
CA PHE A 134 -12.35 -16.09 -7.72
C PHE A 134 -12.44 -16.55 -9.18
N SER A 135 -11.33 -16.61 -9.89
CA SER A 135 -11.25 -17.11 -11.27
C SER A 135 -11.66 -18.58 -11.36
N VAL A 136 -11.16 -19.41 -10.46
CA VAL A 136 -11.50 -20.84 -10.37
C VAL A 136 -12.98 -21.01 -10.04
N ALA A 137 -13.50 -20.31 -9.05
CA ALA A 137 -14.92 -20.38 -8.66
C ALA A 137 -15.84 -19.93 -9.81
N THR A 138 -15.55 -18.80 -10.45
CA THR A 138 -16.32 -18.31 -11.60
C THR A 138 -16.40 -19.34 -12.73
N THR A 139 -15.28 -20.02 -13.02
CA THR A 139 -15.21 -21.02 -14.08
C THR A 139 -15.97 -22.30 -13.72
N ASN A 140 -15.92 -22.72 -12.46
CA ASN A 140 -16.53 -23.98 -12.03
C ASN A 140 -18.03 -23.87 -11.70
N VAL A 141 -18.48 -22.69 -11.24
CA VAL A 141 -19.85 -22.50 -10.75
C VAL A 141 -20.79 -21.96 -11.83
N LEU A 142 -20.29 -21.05 -12.69
CA LEU A 142 -21.13 -20.42 -13.70
C LEU A 142 -21.07 -21.18 -15.05
N PRO A 143 -22.22 -21.53 -15.66
CA PRO A 143 -22.27 -22.09 -17.00
C PRO A 143 -21.60 -21.17 -18.04
N PRO A 144 -21.07 -21.69 -19.17
CA PRO A 144 -20.39 -20.88 -20.19
C PRO A 144 -21.24 -19.75 -20.80
N ASP A 145 -22.53 -19.94 -20.86
CA ASP A 145 -23.53 -19.00 -21.40
C ASP A 145 -24.07 -18.00 -20.35
N HIS A 146 -23.71 -18.16 -19.09
CA HIS A 146 -24.16 -17.27 -18.01
C HIS A 146 -23.68 -15.83 -18.26
N PRO A 147 -24.55 -14.81 -18.22
CA PRO A 147 -24.19 -13.41 -18.54
C PRO A 147 -23.00 -12.89 -17.73
N LEU A 148 -22.96 -13.17 -16.41
CA LEU A 148 -21.86 -12.76 -15.54
C LEU A 148 -20.53 -13.45 -15.94
N ARG A 149 -20.56 -14.75 -16.29
CA ARG A 149 -19.34 -15.43 -16.77
C ARG A 149 -18.82 -14.78 -18.05
N ARG A 150 -19.71 -14.47 -19.00
CA ARG A 150 -19.34 -13.81 -20.26
C ARG A 150 -18.73 -12.42 -20.02
N LEU A 151 -19.22 -11.68 -19.04
CA LEU A 151 -18.66 -10.39 -18.64
C LEU A 151 -17.28 -10.53 -18.00
N LEU A 152 -17.10 -11.49 -17.09
CA LEU A 152 -15.86 -11.65 -16.32
C LEU A 152 -14.77 -12.41 -17.09
N HIS A 153 -15.15 -13.31 -18.01
CA HIS A 153 -14.21 -14.21 -18.68
C HIS A 153 -13.02 -13.51 -19.36
N PRO A 154 -13.18 -12.39 -20.08
CA PRO A 154 -12.04 -11.71 -20.69
C PRO A 154 -10.98 -11.25 -19.69
N ALA A 155 -11.41 -10.82 -18.51
CA ALA A 155 -10.51 -10.41 -17.42
C ALA A 155 -9.86 -11.59 -16.69
N LEU A 156 -10.56 -12.74 -16.61
CA LEU A 156 -10.11 -13.91 -15.83
C LEU A 156 -9.36 -14.96 -16.66
N GLN A 157 -9.52 -14.94 -17.98
CA GLN A 157 -9.03 -15.98 -18.88
C GLN A 157 -7.53 -16.21 -18.81
N THR A 158 -6.73 -15.16 -18.61
CA THR A 158 -5.26 -15.24 -18.51
C THR A 158 -4.76 -15.18 -17.06
N THR A 159 -5.67 -14.99 -16.11
CA THR A 159 -5.33 -14.71 -14.70
C THR A 159 -4.52 -15.85 -14.06
N LEU A 160 -4.89 -17.11 -14.27
CA LEU A 160 -4.18 -18.24 -13.68
C LEU A 160 -2.74 -18.36 -14.19
N VAL A 161 -2.52 -18.10 -15.49
CA VAL A 161 -1.17 -18.09 -16.08
C VAL A 161 -0.38 -16.90 -15.56
N GLY A 162 -1.00 -15.71 -15.51
CA GLY A 162 -0.39 -14.51 -14.96
C GLY A 162 -0.02 -14.68 -13.49
N ASN A 163 -0.91 -15.25 -12.68
CA ASN A 163 -0.67 -15.49 -11.26
C ASN A 163 0.44 -16.54 -11.02
N TYR A 164 0.52 -17.57 -11.85
CA TYR A 164 1.63 -18.50 -11.82
C TYR A 164 2.97 -17.78 -12.07
N GLN A 165 3.03 -16.89 -13.06
CA GLN A 165 4.22 -16.10 -13.34
C GLN A 165 4.55 -15.13 -12.19
N VAL A 166 3.55 -14.43 -11.63
CA VAL A 166 3.73 -13.55 -10.46
C VAL A 166 4.29 -14.34 -9.29
N ALA A 167 3.71 -15.50 -8.97
CA ALA A 167 4.20 -16.35 -7.90
C ALA A 167 5.68 -16.71 -8.10
N HIS A 168 6.04 -17.23 -9.26
CA HIS A 168 7.41 -17.73 -9.49
C HIS A 168 8.45 -16.62 -9.71
N LEU A 169 8.10 -15.56 -10.44
CA LEU A 169 9.07 -14.50 -10.81
C LEU A 169 9.15 -13.38 -9.78
N GLN A 170 8.05 -13.10 -9.08
CA GLN A 170 7.98 -11.94 -8.21
C GLN A 170 8.00 -12.28 -6.72
N ILE A 171 7.63 -13.49 -6.31
CA ILE A 171 7.42 -13.83 -4.90
C ILE A 171 8.27 -15.03 -4.45
N LEU A 172 8.03 -16.23 -5.00
CA LEU A 172 8.46 -17.49 -4.39
C LEU A 172 9.94 -17.83 -4.53
N GLY A 173 10.63 -17.25 -5.48
CA GLY A 173 12.06 -17.53 -5.69
C GLY A 173 12.94 -16.68 -4.77
N SER A 174 14.05 -17.24 -4.28
CA SER A 174 15.05 -16.47 -3.51
C SER A 174 15.69 -15.31 -4.30
N ARG A 175 15.54 -15.31 -5.62
CA ARG A 175 15.92 -14.23 -6.54
C ARG A 175 14.70 -13.53 -7.14
N ALA A 176 13.53 -13.72 -6.57
CA ALA A 176 12.32 -13.06 -6.99
C ALA A 176 12.41 -11.54 -6.78
N PHE A 177 11.61 -10.80 -7.54
CA PHE A 177 11.58 -9.34 -7.50
C PHE A 177 11.43 -8.81 -6.06
N ALA A 178 10.47 -9.34 -5.29
CA ALA A 178 10.20 -8.88 -3.93
C ALA A 178 11.40 -8.99 -2.99
N SER A 179 12.21 -10.06 -3.11
CA SER A 179 13.39 -10.26 -2.26
C SER A 179 14.66 -9.56 -2.80
N THR A 180 14.66 -9.11 -4.05
CA THR A 180 15.83 -8.42 -4.65
C THR A 180 15.71 -6.91 -4.61
N VAL A 181 14.53 -6.36 -4.85
CA VAL A 181 14.29 -4.92 -4.99
C VAL A 181 14.00 -4.25 -3.64
N PHE A 182 13.25 -4.93 -2.76
CA PHE A 182 12.89 -4.35 -1.45
C PHE A 182 13.94 -4.63 -0.36
N SER A 183 13.80 -3.95 0.78
CA SER A 183 14.77 -4.00 1.88
C SER A 183 14.81 -5.32 2.64
N HIS A 184 13.83 -6.20 2.45
CA HIS A 184 13.70 -7.47 3.18
C HIS A 184 14.24 -8.65 2.38
N ASP A 185 14.80 -9.65 3.06
CA ASP A 185 15.21 -10.89 2.43
C ASP A 185 14.03 -11.80 2.09
N HIS A 186 14.32 -12.90 1.40
CA HIS A 186 13.28 -13.82 0.95
C HIS A 186 12.47 -14.43 2.11
N ALA A 187 13.13 -14.82 3.19
CA ALA A 187 12.44 -15.44 4.33
C ALA A 187 11.49 -14.46 5.01
N THR A 188 11.93 -13.21 5.18
CA THR A 188 11.11 -12.12 5.73
C THR A 188 9.92 -11.79 4.82
N VAL A 189 10.14 -11.71 3.50
CA VAL A 189 9.05 -11.49 2.53
C VAL A 189 8.01 -12.61 2.59
N MET A 190 8.44 -13.86 2.69
CA MET A 190 7.50 -15.00 2.80
C MET A 190 6.70 -14.95 4.10
N ALA A 191 7.31 -14.60 5.23
CA ALA A 191 6.61 -14.44 6.50
C ALA A 191 5.53 -13.33 6.43
N MET A 192 5.87 -12.19 5.82
CA MET A 192 4.91 -11.09 5.59
C MET A 192 3.73 -11.54 4.73
N ILE A 193 3.99 -12.30 3.66
CA ILE A 193 2.95 -12.81 2.76
C ILE A 193 2.03 -13.79 3.48
N ASP A 194 2.59 -14.72 4.25
CA ASP A 194 1.81 -15.69 5.02
C ASP A 194 0.90 -14.99 6.03
N GLU A 195 1.39 -13.97 6.71
CA GLU A 195 0.59 -13.16 7.64
C GLU A 195 -0.51 -12.37 6.92
N ALA A 196 -0.18 -11.72 5.80
CA ALA A 196 -1.15 -10.99 5.00
C ALA A 196 -2.28 -11.89 4.48
N LEU A 197 -1.96 -13.10 4.00
CA LEU A 197 -2.96 -14.06 3.55
C LEU A 197 -3.78 -14.63 4.70
N ALA A 198 -3.18 -14.90 5.85
CA ALA A 198 -3.89 -15.38 7.04
C ALA A 198 -4.88 -14.36 7.59
N SER A 199 -4.54 -13.07 7.52
CA SER A 199 -5.38 -11.97 7.99
C SER A 199 -6.40 -11.48 6.97
N PHE A 200 -6.26 -11.88 5.70
CA PHE A 200 -7.11 -11.41 4.61
C PHE A 200 -8.59 -11.77 4.83
N ARG A 201 -9.47 -10.81 4.59
CA ARG A 201 -10.94 -10.95 4.60
C ARG A 201 -11.53 -10.19 3.41
N VAL A 202 -12.54 -10.76 2.76
CA VAL A 202 -13.23 -10.12 1.61
C VAL A 202 -13.86 -8.79 2.00
N ALA A 203 -14.31 -8.64 3.25
CA ALA A 203 -14.86 -7.39 3.78
C ALA A 203 -13.87 -6.21 3.72
N HIS A 204 -12.57 -6.45 3.58
CA HIS A 204 -11.58 -5.39 3.40
C HIS A 204 -11.72 -4.64 2.05
N PHE A 205 -12.52 -5.17 1.12
CA PHE A 205 -12.83 -4.48 -0.14
C PHE A 205 -14.13 -3.65 -0.09
N ASP A 206 -14.83 -3.67 1.04
CA ASP A 206 -16.00 -2.81 1.24
C ASP A 206 -15.53 -1.39 1.59
N PRO A 207 -15.73 -0.40 0.70
CA PRO A 207 -15.28 0.99 0.93
C PRO A 207 -15.93 1.62 2.15
N ASP A 208 -17.24 1.38 2.36
CA ASP A 208 -17.99 1.97 3.47
C ASP A 208 -17.48 1.44 4.81
N HIS A 209 -17.29 0.11 4.91
CA HIS A 209 -16.74 -0.52 6.10
C HIS A 209 -15.34 0.02 6.41
N ARG A 210 -14.52 0.18 5.40
CA ARG A 210 -13.15 0.67 5.53
C ARG A 210 -13.11 2.13 5.95
N THR A 211 -13.85 3.01 5.27
CA THR A 211 -13.90 4.44 5.58
C THR A 211 -14.29 4.68 7.03
N ALA A 212 -15.27 3.92 7.53
CA ALA A 212 -15.68 3.99 8.94
C ALA A 212 -14.58 3.48 9.89
N ALA A 213 -13.93 2.34 9.57
CA ALA A 213 -12.87 1.76 10.40
C ALA A 213 -11.62 2.67 10.47
N ASP A 214 -11.31 3.37 9.37
CA ASP A 214 -10.18 4.30 9.29
C ASP A 214 -10.50 5.71 9.85
N GLY A 215 -11.75 5.95 10.32
CA GLY A 215 -12.17 7.23 10.90
C GLY A 215 -12.22 8.38 9.90
N LEU A 216 -12.56 8.10 8.64
CA LEU A 216 -12.55 9.07 7.54
C LEU A 216 -13.94 9.53 7.10
N VAL A 217 -15.02 9.07 7.75
CA VAL A 217 -16.43 9.39 7.36
C VAL A 217 -16.68 10.89 7.29
N ASP A 218 -16.19 11.64 8.29
CA ASP A 218 -16.38 13.09 8.41
C ASP A 218 -15.08 13.87 8.16
N ALA A 219 -14.17 13.32 7.36
CA ALA A 219 -12.90 13.97 7.09
C ALA A 219 -13.12 15.36 6.43
N PRO A 220 -12.51 16.45 6.96
CA PRO A 220 -12.70 17.81 6.45
C PRO A 220 -11.90 18.08 5.17
N VAL A 221 -11.40 17.03 4.53
CA VAL A 221 -10.62 17.10 3.28
C VAL A 221 -11.33 16.34 2.17
N ASP A 222 -11.13 16.80 0.94
CA ASP A 222 -11.64 16.07 -0.22
C ASP A 222 -10.73 14.86 -0.49
N LEU A 223 -11.31 13.65 -0.38
CA LEU A 223 -10.64 12.39 -0.61
C LEU A 223 -11.26 11.71 -1.84
N PRO A 224 -10.94 12.15 -3.06
CA PRO A 224 -11.62 11.73 -4.28
C PRO A 224 -11.60 10.22 -4.50
N LEU A 225 -10.53 9.51 -4.08
CA LEU A 225 -10.43 8.06 -4.22
C LEU A 225 -11.26 7.25 -3.22
N LEU A 226 -11.92 7.91 -2.26
CA LEU A 226 -12.82 7.26 -1.31
C LEU A 226 -14.31 7.49 -1.64
N ARG A 227 -14.63 8.28 -2.68
CA ARG A 227 -15.99 8.63 -3.07
C ARG A 227 -16.58 7.77 -4.20
N ASP A 228 -15.78 7.03 -4.93
CA ASP A 228 -16.13 6.17 -6.06
C ASP A 228 -15.99 4.67 -5.71
#